data_577cd0820c4e3a39354b083b68d6c726
#
_entry.id   577cd0820c4e3a39354b083b68d6c726
#
_cell.length_a   1.000
_cell.length_b   1.000
_cell.length_c   1.000
_cell.angle_alpha   90.00
_cell.angle_beta   90.00
_cell.angle_gamma   90.00
#
_symmetry.space_group_name_H-M   'P 1'
#
loop_
_entity.id
_entity.type
_entity.pdbx_description
1 polymer ?
#
loop_
_entity_poly.entity_id
_entity_poly.type
_entity_poly.pdbx_seq_one_letter_code
_entity_poly.pdbx_strand_id
1 'polypeptide(L)'
;MLTDILLRMKQYLVYFTLLLATIHCGPKIDYADIRTRAKSAFGTIPGKMPGGEKDTPELIALGKTLYNDRRLSVNDTQSCASCHILEGKKGGVDNTKFSPGAKGSLGGRNAPTTLNAGFHFAQFWDGRAATLSDQAKGPILNPVEMGMPSEKAVIEKLTKIEDYKTAFAKAFPAAKNPITYQNLADAIAAFERTLITHDRFDDFINGNDKALSKEEIAGLQTFMNQGCTTCHIGPLLGGNSYRKMGQARPYESKDQGRFDLTKKTEDKMMFKVPSLRNVALTEPYFHDGGAATLPEAVAKMAFHQLGKQLGEQDVASIVAFLKSLTDKARE
;
A
#
# COMPACT_ATOMS: atom_id res chain seq x y z
N MET A 1 -19.22 22.56 -71.34
CA MET A 1 -18.66 21.29 -70.76
C MET A 1 -17.46 21.51 -69.84
N LEU A 2 -16.47 22.36 -70.19
CA LEU A 2 -15.33 22.65 -69.28
C LEU A 2 -15.69 23.53 -68.08
N THR A 3 -16.64 24.49 -68.25
CA THR A 3 -17.13 25.41 -67.23
C THR A 3 -17.94 24.70 -66.13
N ASP A 4 -18.72 23.65 -66.48
CA ASP A 4 -19.52 22.89 -65.51
C ASP A 4 -18.66 21.94 -64.60
N ILE A 5 -17.55 21.44 -65.15
CA ILE A 5 -16.61 20.62 -64.39
C ILE A 5 -15.88 21.45 -63.34
N LEU A 6 -15.47 22.68 -63.69
CA LEU A 6 -14.79 23.58 -62.73
C LEU A 6 -15.73 24.11 -61.63
N LEU A 7 -17.00 24.28 -61.90
CA LEU A 7 -17.99 24.68 -60.89
C LEU A 7 -18.27 23.53 -59.91
N ARG A 8 -18.41 22.31 -60.41
CA ARG A 8 -18.60 21.12 -59.56
C ARG A 8 -17.34 20.82 -58.72
N MET A 9 -16.14 20.96 -59.27
CA MET A 9 -14.91 20.81 -58.46
C MET A 9 -14.78 21.87 -57.36
N LYS A 10 -15.20 23.12 -57.56
CA LYS A 10 -15.25 24.15 -56.51
C LYS A 10 -16.27 23.81 -55.42
N GLN A 11 -17.44 23.25 -55.75
CA GLN A 11 -18.41 22.79 -54.75
C GLN A 11 -17.89 21.63 -53.90
N TYR A 12 -17.21 20.64 -54.48
CA TYR A 12 -16.63 19.55 -53.72
C TYR A 12 -15.43 20.00 -52.86
N LEU A 13 -14.65 21.00 -53.29
CA LEU A 13 -13.56 21.53 -52.48
C LEU A 13 -14.09 22.32 -51.27
N VAL A 14 -15.21 23.02 -51.36
CA VAL A 14 -15.85 23.73 -50.25
C VAL A 14 -16.47 22.76 -49.25
N TYR A 15 -17.05 21.64 -49.70
CA TYR A 15 -17.55 20.59 -48.79
C TYR A 15 -16.42 19.80 -48.09
N PHE A 16 -15.26 19.61 -48.73
CA PHE A 16 -14.12 18.94 -48.14
C PHE A 16 -13.40 19.81 -47.09
N THR A 17 -13.37 21.12 -47.25
CA THR A 17 -12.80 22.06 -46.26
C THR A 17 -13.70 22.31 -45.06
N LEU A 18 -15.02 22.12 -45.17
CA LEU A 18 -15.94 22.24 -44.03
C LEU A 18 -16.02 20.99 -43.14
N LEU A 19 -15.53 19.83 -43.62
CA LEU A 19 -15.51 18.60 -42.85
C LEU A 19 -14.27 18.43 -41.93
N LEU A 20 -13.29 19.35 -42.05
CA LEU A 20 -12.02 19.27 -41.28
C LEU A 20 -11.96 20.20 -40.06
N ALA A 21 -13.05 20.86 -39.68
CA ALA A 21 -13.05 21.84 -38.59
C ALA A 21 -13.92 21.52 -37.39
N THR A 22 -14.33 20.26 -37.18
CA THR A 22 -14.78 19.84 -35.85
C THR A 22 -13.62 19.25 -35.11
N ILE A 23 -12.63 20.06 -34.75
CA ILE A 23 -11.76 19.74 -33.61
C ILE A 23 -12.72 19.67 -32.43
N HIS A 24 -13.15 18.46 -32.07
CA HIS A 24 -13.82 18.22 -30.79
C HIS A 24 -12.84 18.61 -29.71
N CYS A 25 -12.90 19.89 -29.29
CA CYS A 25 -12.32 20.30 -28.04
C CYS A 25 -13.12 19.56 -26.97
N GLY A 26 -12.66 18.37 -26.54
CA GLY A 26 -13.25 17.67 -25.40
C GLY A 26 -13.38 18.65 -24.22
N PRO A 27 -14.25 18.40 -23.26
CA PRO A 27 -14.45 19.29 -22.13
C PRO A 27 -13.10 19.59 -21.47
N LYS A 28 -12.81 20.87 -21.26
CA LYS A 28 -11.57 21.33 -20.64
C LYS A 28 -11.52 20.76 -19.23
N ILE A 29 -10.44 20.02 -18.91
CA ILE A 29 -10.24 19.48 -17.56
C ILE A 29 -10.05 20.65 -16.59
N ASP A 30 -10.89 20.73 -15.57
CA ASP A 30 -10.73 21.68 -14.47
C ASP A 30 -9.83 21.06 -13.39
N TYR A 31 -8.52 21.22 -13.57
CA TYR A 31 -7.53 20.70 -12.63
C TYR A 31 -7.66 21.31 -11.23
N ALA A 32 -8.11 22.57 -11.11
CA ALA A 32 -8.24 23.26 -9.83
C ALA A 32 -9.37 22.66 -8.98
N ASP A 33 -10.55 22.40 -9.58
CA ASP A 33 -11.66 21.74 -8.90
C ASP A 33 -11.28 20.31 -8.47
N ILE A 34 -10.74 19.52 -9.41
CA ILE A 34 -10.33 18.13 -9.13
C ILE A 34 -9.31 18.08 -8.00
N ARG A 35 -8.30 18.96 -8.03
CA ARG A 35 -7.28 19.05 -6.97
C ARG A 35 -7.89 19.44 -5.63
N THR A 36 -8.80 20.40 -5.61
CA THR A 36 -9.47 20.84 -4.38
C THR A 36 -10.24 19.69 -3.75
N ARG A 37 -11.01 18.95 -4.52
CA ARG A 37 -11.76 17.77 -4.08
C ARG A 37 -10.83 16.66 -3.61
N ALA A 38 -9.77 16.36 -4.37
CA ALA A 38 -8.79 15.35 -4.02
C ALA A 38 -8.02 15.72 -2.76
N LYS A 39 -7.60 16.98 -2.60
CA LYS A 39 -6.92 17.46 -1.40
C LYS A 39 -7.80 17.37 -0.15
N SER A 40 -9.09 17.66 -0.29
CA SER A 40 -10.06 17.51 0.80
C SER A 40 -10.27 16.04 1.22
N ALA A 41 -10.27 15.10 0.26
CA ALA A 41 -10.49 13.67 0.54
C ALA A 41 -9.23 12.96 1.06
N PHE A 42 -8.06 13.31 0.55
CA PHE A 42 -6.84 12.52 0.75
C PHE A 42 -5.74 13.29 1.50
N GLY A 43 -5.49 14.56 1.13
CA GLY A 43 -4.28 15.26 1.59
C GLY A 43 -3.01 14.64 0.97
N THR A 44 -1.87 14.94 1.57
CA THR A 44 -0.53 14.42 1.18
C THR A 44 0.08 13.57 2.27
N ILE A 45 1.01 12.68 1.93
CA ILE A 45 1.76 11.91 2.94
C ILE A 45 2.59 12.87 3.79
N PRO A 46 2.50 12.78 5.13
CA PRO A 46 3.35 13.59 6.02
C PRO A 46 4.82 13.21 5.89
N GLY A 47 5.72 14.18 6.09
CA GLY A 47 7.17 13.96 5.96
C GLY A 47 7.79 13.12 7.08
N LYS A 48 7.04 12.80 8.15
CA LYS A 48 7.51 11.96 9.26
C LYS A 48 6.37 11.07 9.76
N MET A 49 6.68 9.81 10.04
CA MET A 49 5.74 8.90 10.69
C MET A 49 5.63 9.18 12.19
N PRO A 50 4.45 8.97 12.81
CA PRO A 50 4.25 9.11 14.25
C PRO A 50 5.20 8.21 15.07
N GLY A 51 5.66 8.70 16.22
CA GLY A 51 6.54 7.96 17.13
C GLY A 51 8.02 7.97 16.76
N GLY A 52 8.41 8.71 15.70
CA GLY A 52 9.79 8.82 15.25
C GLY A 52 10.57 9.99 15.85
N GLU A 53 10.04 10.66 16.87
CA GLU A 53 10.66 11.86 17.46
C GLU A 53 11.99 11.55 18.18
N LYS A 54 12.17 10.28 18.59
CA LYS A 54 13.35 9.78 19.30
C LYS A 54 14.23 8.85 18.46
N ASP A 55 13.92 8.69 17.18
CA ASP A 55 14.69 7.81 16.30
C ASP A 55 16.05 8.42 15.98
N THR A 56 17.10 7.84 16.53
CA THR A 56 18.49 8.23 16.22
C THR A 56 19.02 7.47 15.00
N PRO A 57 20.05 7.99 14.31
CA PRO A 57 20.70 7.27 13.21
C PRO A 57 21.18 5.87 13.62
N GLU A 58 21.68 5.69 14.85
CA GLU A 58 22.14 4.41 15.38
C GLU A 58 20.98 3.43 15.58
N LEU A 59 19.83 3.91 16.09
CA LEU A 59 18.63 3.12 16.26
C LEU A 59 18.07 2.65 14.90
N ILE A 60 18.01 3.55 13.93
CA ILE A 60 17.58 3.24 12.55
C ILE A 60 18.52 2.24 11.89
N ALA A 61 19.86 2.43 12.05
CA ALA A 61 20.83 1.50 11.49
C ALA A 61 20.73 0.10 12.10
N LEU A 62 20.57 0.01 13.42
CA LEU A 62 20.29 -1.27 14.10
C LEU A 62 19.01 -1.91 13.56
N GLY A 63 17.94 -1.15 13.44
CA GLY A 63 16.65 -1.62 12.90
C GLY A 63 16.78 -2.17 11.48
N LYS A 64 17.51 -1.46 10.60
CA LYS A 64 17.80 -1.93 9.24
C LYS A 64 18.55 -3.26 9.23
N THR A 65 19.55 -3.42 10.12
CA THR A 65 20.30 -4.67 10.25
C THR A 65 19.38 -5.80 10.70
N LEU A 66 18.57 -5.58 11.74
CA LEU A 66 17.63 -6.57 12.27
C LEU A 66 16.56 -6.96 11.25
N TYR A 67 16.00 -5.99 10.50
CA TYR A 67 14.99 -6.22 9.46
C TYR A 67 15.49 -7.19 8.38
N ASN A 68 16.78 -7.17 8.06
CA ASN A 68 17.40 -8.00 7.04
C ASN A 68 18.02 -9.30 7.60
N ASP A 69 18.08 -9.47 8.93
CA ASP A 69 18.82 -10.57 9.52
C ASP A 69 17.98 -11.87 9.63
N ARG A 70 18.36 -12.86 8.85
CA ARG A 70 17.73 -14.19 8.85
C ARG A 70 17.92 -14.96 10.16
N ARG A 71 18.93 -14.58 10.96
CA ARG A 71 19.19 -15.18 12.28
C ARG A 71 18.07 -14.91 13.28
N LEU A 72 17.13 -14.01 12.98
CA LEU A 72 15.91 -13.84 13.78
C LEU A 72 14.86 -14.94 13.53
N SER A 73 15.12 -15.90 12.64
CA SER A 73 14.30 -17.10 12.49
C SER A 73 14.94 -18.34 13.12
N VAL A 74 14.11 -19.36 13.33
CA VAL A 74 14.50 -20.58 14.07
C VAL A 74 15.63 -21.35 13.40
N ASN A 75 15.74 -21.29 12.08
CA ASN A 75 16.72 -22.01 11.25
C ASN A 75 17.55 -21.09 10.35
N ASP A 76 17.58 -19.79 10.64
CA ASP A 76 18.36 -18.77 9.93
C ASP A 76 18.01 -18.60 8.44
N THR A 77 16.76 -18.88 8.05
CA THR A 77 16.31 -18.82 6.66
C THR A 77 15.43 -17.62 6.34
N GLN A 78 14.76 -17.02 7.33
CA GLN A 78 13.78 -15.95 7.15
C GLN A 78 14.15 -14.69 7.94
N SER A 79 13.89 -13.54 7.33
CA SER A 79 13.95 -12.21 7.93
C SER A 79 12.67 -11.42 7.57
N CYS A 80 12.49 -10.22 8.08
CA CYS A 80 11.39 -9.34 7.64
C CYS A 80 11.49 -9.10 6.12
N ALA A 81 12.71 -8.85 5.62
CA ALA A 81 12.96 -8.65 4.19
C ALA A 81 12.64 -9.86 3.30
N SER A 82 12.49 -11.07 3.86
CA SER A 82 12.11 -12.25 3.07
C SER A 82 10.68 -12.15 2.53
N CYS A 83 9.75 -11.55 3.30
CA CYS A 83 8.36 -11.36 2.93
C CYS A 83 8.04 -9.91 2.56
N HIS A 84 8.84 -8.95 3.04
CA HIS A 84 8.65 -7.53 2.82
C HIS A 84 9.85 -6.94 2.06
N ILE A 85 9.95 -7.29 0.77
CA ILE A 85 11.09 -6.96 -0.09
C ILE A 85 11.10 -5.46 -0.40
N LEU A 86 12.16 -4.77 -0.01
CA LEU A 86 12.32 -3.32 -0.22
C LEU A 86 13.20 -2.99 -1.44
N GLU A 87 13.94 -3.96 -1.94
CA GLU A 87 14.91 -3.78 -3.02
C GLU A 87 14.25 -3.64 -4.38
N GLY A 88 14.91 -2.91 -5.27
CA GLY A 88 14.44 -2.71 -6.64
C GLY A 88 13.09 -1.99 -6.70
N LYS A 89 12.24 -2.43 -7.64
CA LYS A 89 10.89 -1.86 -7.86
C LYS A 89 9.80 -2.60 -7.07
N LYS A 90 10.14 -3.27 -5.96
CA LYS A 90 9.18 -4.01 -5.14
C LYS A 90 8.36 -3.09 -4.23
N GLY A 91 7.12 -3.48 -4.00
CA GLY A 91 6.16 -2.72 -3.17
C GLY A 91 6.24 -2.99 -1.67
N GLY A 92 7.36 -3.52 -1.14
CA GLY A 92 7.46 -3.91 0.27
C GLY A 92 6.70 -5.20 0.58
N VAL A 93 6.57 -6.10 -0.41
CA VAL A 93 5.94 -7.43 -0.33
C VAL A 93 6.72 -8.43 -1.19
N ASP A 94 6.48 -9.73 -0.99
CA ASP A 94 7.10 -10.81 -1.78
C ASP A 94 6.30 -11.19 -3.05
N ASN A 95 5.12 -10.60 -3.24
CA ASN A 95 4.19 -10.88 -4.34
C ASN A 95 3.73 -12.35 -4.38
N THR A 96 3.65 -13.01 -3.23
CA THR A 96 3.05 -14.34 -3.12
C THR A 96 1.67 -14.25 -2.47
N LYS A 97 0.80 -15.21 -2.77
CA LYS A 97 -0.53 -15.27 -2.15
C LYS A 97 -0.40 -15.38 -0.63
N PHE A 98 0.45 -16.29 -0.18
CA PHE A 98 0.82 -16.51 1.21
C PHE A 98 2.33 -16.74 1.30
N SER A 99 2.98 -15.96 2.11
CA SER A 99 4.44 -16.04 2.28
C SER A 99 4.84 -17.35 2.97
N PRO A 100 5.94 -18.01 2.51
CA PRO A 100 6.48 -19.19 3.19
C PRO A 100 7.23 -18.78 4.45
N GLY A 101 7.01 -19.48 5.54
CA GLY A 101 7.76 -19.31 6.78
C GLY A 101 9.02 -20.19 6.85
N ALA A 102 9.77 -20.05 7.94
CA ALA A 102 11.05 -20.71 8.16
C ALA A 102 10.99 -22.25 8.11
N LYS A 103 9.85 -22.83 8.45
CA LYS A 103 9.62 -24.29 8.42
C LYS A 103 8.84 -24.76 7.19
N GLY A 104 8.67 -23.91 6.18
CA GLY A 104 7.93 -24.23 4.96
C GLY A 104 6.40 -24.14 5.08
N SER A 105 5.86 -23.80 6.25
CA SER A 105 4.42 -23.51 6.40
C SER A 105 4.09 -22.21 5.68
N LEU A 106 2.89 -22.10 5.11
CA LEU A 106 2.40 -20.86 4.51
C LEU A 106 1.67 -20.00 5.54
N GLY A 107 1.84 -18.70 5.47
CA GLY A 107 1.06 -17.73 6.24
C GLY A 107 -0.44 -17.84 5.93
N GLY A 108 -1.28 -17.38 6.85
CA GLY A 108 -2.74 -17.42 6.69
C GLY A 108 -3.33 -16.23 5.93
N ARG A 109 -2.53 -15.18 5.71
CA ARG A 109 -2.94 -13.94 5.03
C ARG A 109 -1.84 -13.45 4.10
N ASN A 110 -2.24 -12.71 3.06
CA ASN A 110 -1.31 -12.00 2.19
C ASN A 110 -0.49 -10.98 2.98
N ALA A 111 0.82 -10.89 2.72
CA ALA A 111 1.71 -9.94 3.39
C ALA A 111 1.38 -8.49 2.97
N PRO A 112 0.99 -7.60 3.91
CA PRO A 112 0.78 -6.20 3.58
C PRO A 112 2.11 -5.50 3.39
N THR A 113 2.12 -4.41 2.61
CA THR A 113 3.32 -3.59 2.43
C THR A 113 3.79 -2.97 3.75
N THR A 114 5.11 -2.89 3.95
CA THR A 114 5.76 -2.12 5.02
C THR A 114 5.99 -0.66 4.66
N LEU A 115 5.83 -0.30 3.36
CA LEU A 115 5.93 1.08 2.93
C LEU A 115 4.80 1.91 3.54
N ASN A 116 5.13 3.04 4.13
CA ASN A 116 4.20 3.95 4.81
C ASN A 116 3.45 3.33 6.01
N ALA A 117 3.83 2.14 6.48
CA ALA A 117 3.05 1.38 7.47
C ALA A 117 2.84 2.12 8.80
N GLY A 118 3.80 2.94 9.24
CA GLY A 118 3.68 3.69 10.49
C GLY A 118 2.63 4.80 10.50
N PHE A 119 2.07 5.15 9.35
CA PHE A 119 0.91 6.06 9.27
C PHE A 119 -0.43 5.35 9.49
N HIS A 120 -0.47 4.01 9.48
CA HIS A 120 -1.69 3.28 9.78
C HIS A 120 -2.04 3.40 11.26
N PHE A 121 -3.35 3.50 11.56
CA PHE A 121 -3.81 3.59 12.97
C PHE A 121 -3.63 2.28 13.76
N ALA A 122 -3.42 1.16 13.07
CA ALA A 122 -3.11 -0.15 13.64
C ALA A 122 -2.42 -1.02 12.59
N GLN A 123 -1.69 -2.05 13.02
CA GLN A 123 -0.94 -2.96 12.17
C GLN A 123 -1.65 -4.30 12.02
N PHE A 124 -1.28 -5.08 10.98
CA PHE A 124 -1.97 -6.27 10.48
C PHE A 124 -3.35 -5.99 9.86
N TRP A 125 -3.90 -6.99 9.15
CA TRP A 125 -5.22 -6.90 8.53
C TRP A 125 -6.35 -6.77 9.56
N ASP A 126 -6.21 -7.39 10.73
CA ASP A 126 -7.18 -7.36 11.83
C ASP A 126 -6.91 -6.27 12.86
N GLY A 127 -5.80 -5.53 12.71
CA GLY A 127 -5.42 -4.44 13.62
C GLY A 127 -5.04 -4.87 15.02
N ARG A 128 -4.51 -6.09 15.18
CA ARG A 128 -4.17 -6.65 16.50
C ARG A 128 -2.96 -6.02 17.17
N ALA A 129 -2.14 -5.26 16.44
CA ALA A 129 -1.03 -4.49 17.00
C ALA A 129 -1.27 -2.98 16.82
N ALA A 130 -1.05 -2.21 17.88
CA ALA A 130 -1.30 -0.78 17.89
C ALA A 130 -0.18 0.03 17.20
N THR A 131 1.05 -0.45 17.28
CA THR A 131 2.25 0.25 16.81
C THR A 131 3.11 -0.65 15.92
N LEU A 132 4.07 -0.08 15.19
CA LEU A 132 5.09 -0.86 14.46
C LEU A 132 5.93 -1.72 15.42
N SER A 133 6.28 -1.20 16.58
CA SER A 133 7.03 -1.95 17.60
C SER A 133 6.25 -3.17 18.10
N ASP A 134 4.94 -3.03 18.35
CA ASP A 134 4.10 -4.16 18.73
C ASP A 134 3.97 -5.18 17.58
N GLN A 135 3.89 -4.71 16.35
CA GLN A 135 3.83 -5.56 15.17
C GLN A 135 5.11 -6.40 15.02
N ALA A 136 6.29 -5.77 15.14
CA ALA A 136 7.59 -6.41 14.92
C ALA A 136 7.84 -7.61 15.84
N LYS A 137 7.22 -7.66 17.01
CA LYS A 137 7.32 -8.78 17.95
C LYS A 137 6.61 -10.05 17.46
N GLY A 138 5.52 -9.91 16.71
CA GLY A 138 4.66 -11.04 16.34
C GLY A 138 5.33 -12.05 15.41
N PRO A 139 5.79 -11.67 14.21
CA PRO A 139 6.34 -12.56 13.19
C PRO A 139 7.52 -13.42 13.68
N ILE A 140 8.39 -12.87 14.52
CA ILE A 140 9.59 -13.54 15.03
C ILE A 140 9.21 -14.81 15.83
N LEU A 141 8.15 -14.73 16.62
CA LEU A 141 7.68 -15.86 17.46
C LEU A 141 6.61 -16.70 16.78
N ASN A 142 6.02 -16.21 15.68
CA ASN A 142 4.94 -16.93 14.99
C ASN A 142 5.48 -18.24 14.37
N PRO A 143 4.96 -19.42 14.77
CA PRO A 143 5.46 -20.72 14.31
C PRO A 143 5.31 -20.94 12.80
N VAL A 144 4.38 -20.23 12.13
CA VAL A 144 4.19 -20.31 10.67
C VAL A 144 4.96 -19.24 9.89
N GLU A 145 5.69 -18.35 10.58
CA GLU A 145 6.53 -17.29 9.98
C GLU A 145 8.01 -17.56 10.34
N MET A 146 8.58 -16.84 11.31
CA MET A 146 10.00 -16.98 11.69
C MET A 146 10.24 -18.08 12.75
N GLY A 147 9.24 -18.43 13.55
CA GLY A 147 9.18 -19.65 14.37
C GLY A 147 10.13 -19.74 15.56
N MET A 148 10.67 -18.62 16.06
CA MET A 148 11.49 -18.64 17.27
C MET A 148 10.66 -19.10 18.47
N PRO A 149 11.22 -19.95 19.37
CA PRO A 149 10.43 -20.58 20.42
C PRO A 149 10.04 -19.61 21.55
N SER A 150 10.79 -18.53 21.76
CA SER A 150 10.52 -17.53 22.80
C SER A 150 11.36 -16.27 22.62
N GLU A 151 10.93 -15.16 23.24
CA GLU A 151 11.71 -13.93 23.34
C GLU A 151 13.10 -14.18 23.94
N LYS A 152 13.16 -15.00 24.99
CA LYS A 152 14.40 -15.40 25.66
C LYS A 152 15.39 -16.04 24.66
N ALA A 153 14.91 -16.95 23.82
CA ALA A 153 15.74 -17.61 22.81
C ALA A 153 16.27 -16.63 21.76
N VAL A 154 15.46 -15.63 21.36
CA VAL A 154 15.90 -14.54 20.46
C VAL A 154 17.03 -13.75 21.13
N ILE A 155 16.86 -13.32 22.36
CA ILE A 155 17.85 -12.51 23.09
C ILE A 155 19.13 -13.30 23.35
N GLU A 156 19.05 -14.57 23.75
CA GLU A 156 20.22 -15.43 23.91
C GLU A 156 21.01 -15.59 22.60
N LYS A 157 20.32 -15.68 21.48
CA LYS A 157 20.96 -15.78 20.16
C LYS A 157 21.69 -14.49 19.80
N LEU A 158 21.03 -13.32 19.94
CA LEU A 158 21.62 -12.00 19.66
C LEU A 158 22.79 -11.68 20.59
N THR A 159 22.71 -12.02 21.87
CA THR A 159 23.76 -11.74 22.85
C THR A 159 25.09 -12.46 22.54
N LYS A 160 25.07 -13.55 21.77
CA LYS A 160 26.26 -14.27 21.31
C LYS A 160 26.98 -13.61 20.14
N ILE A 161 26.39 -12.58 19.55
CA ILE A 161 26.90 -11.91 18.36
C ILE A 161 27.52 -10.57 18.77
N GLU A 162 28.84 -10.41 18.63
CA GLU A 162 29.57 -9.24 19.12
C GLU A 162 29.11 -7.95 18.46
N ASP A 163 28.82 -7.99 17.14
CA ASP A 163 28.33 -6.83 16.40
C ASP A 163 27.02 -6.30 16.98
N TYR A 164 26.12 -7.18 17.46
CA TYR A 164 24.88 -6.75 18.10
C TYR A 164 25.11 -6.15 19.48
N LYS A 165 26.06 -6.63 20.27
CA LYS A 165 26.39 -6.00 21.55
C LYS A 165 26.79 -4.55 21.34
N THR A 166 27.67 -4.32 20.36
CA THR A 166 28.12 -2.97 19.98
C THR A 166 26.98 -2.11 19.44
N ALA A 167 26.17 -2.65 18.51
CA ALA A 167 25.10 -1.90 17.85
C ALA A 167 23.98 -1.52 18.85
N PHE A 168 23.55 -2.45 19.70
CA PHE A 168 22.55 -2.16 20.73
C PHE A 168 23.05 -1.17 21.78
N ALA A 169 24.32 -1.26 22.20
CA ALA A 169 24.91 -0.28 23.13
C ALA A 169 24.93 1.14 22.55
N LYS A 170 25.20 1.29 21.26
CA LYS A 170 25.14 2.59 20.56
C LYS A 170 23.71 3.11 20.42
N ALA A 171 22.76 2.23 20.07
CA ALA A 171 21.36 2.59 19.86
C ALA A 171 20.63 2.93 21.18
N PHE A 172 21.03 2.30 22.30
CA PHE A 172 20.42 2.45 23.62
C PHE A 172 21.46 2.80 24.70
N PRO A 173 22.15 3.97 24.61
CA PRO A 173 23.30 4.27 25.45
C PRO A 173 22.97 4.42 26.95
N ALA A 174 21.71 4.72 27.29
CA ALA A 174 21.26 4.83 28.68
C ALA A 174 20.85 3.49 29.30
N ALA A 175 20.75 2.40 28.51
CA ALA A 175 20.28 1.11 28.98
C ALA A 175 21.46 0.28 29.56
N LYS A 176 21.34 -0.17 30.82
CA LYS A 176 22.33 -1.08 31.44
C LYS A 176 22.42 -2.42 30.67
N ASN A 177 21.29 -2.93 30.22
CA ASN A 177 21.16 -4.15 29.40
C ASN A 177 20.40 -3.80 28.12
N PRO A 178 21.08 -3.36 27.05
CA PRO A 178 20.41 -2.83 25.86
C PRO A 178 19.78 -3.92 24.99
N ILE A 179 20.25 -5.17 25.04
CA ILE A 179 19.70 -6.26 24.21
C ILE A 179 18.47 -6.83 24.92
N THR A 180 17.30 -6.29 24.54
CA THR A 180 15.98 -6.76 24.99
C THR A 180 15.07 -6.96 23.79
N TYR A 181 14.00 -7.77 23.96
CA TYR A 181 13.03 -7.99 22.89
C TYR A 181 12.25 -6.73 22.54
N GLN A 182 12.01 -5.86 23.53
CA GLN A 182 11.41 -4.55 23.30
C GLN A 182 12.34 -3.65 22.48
N ASN A 183 13.62 -3.54 22.85
CA ASN A 183 14.57 -2.71 22.11
C ASN A 183 14.83 -3.21 20.68
N LEU A 184 14.78 -4.53 20.46
CA LEU A 184 14.79 -5.12 19.12
C LEU A 184 13.61 -4.62 18.30
N ALA A 185 12.40 -4.70 18.84
CA ALA A 185 11.18 -4.26 18.18
C ALA A 185 11.19 -2.74 17.93
N ASP A 186 11.65 -1.96 18.89
CA ASP A 186 11.74 -0.49 18.75
C ASP A 186 12.75 -0.10 17.66
N ALA A 187 13.86 -0.82 17.52
CA ALA A 187 14.82 -0.59 16.46
C ALA A 187 14.24 -0.93 15.08
N ILE A 188 13.57 -2.08 14.94
CA ILE A 188 12.88 -2.43 13.68
C ILE A 188 11.85 -1.35 13.31
N ALA A 189 11.03 -0.93 14.27
CA ALA A 189 10.04 0.12 14.09
C ALA A 189 10.67 1.46 13.66
N ALA A 190 11.82 1.82 14.23
CA ALA A 190 12.56 3.03 13.85
C ALA A 190 13.03 2.98 12.39
N PHE A 191 13.50 1.84 11.92
CA PHE A 191 13.84 1.65 10.51
C PHE A 191 12.59 1.71 9.63
N GLU A 192 11.51 1.03 9.97
CA GLU A 192 10.27 1.04 9.19
C GLU A 192 9.68 2.44 9.07
N ARG A 193 9.83 3.31 10.08
CA ARG A 193 9.43 4.73 10.00
C ARG A 193 10.19 5.54 8.96
N THR A 194 11.32 5.04 8.46
CA THR A 194 12.04 5.69 7.34
C THR A 194 11.46 5.33 5.96
N LEU A 195 10.57 4.34 5.87
CA LEU A 195 10.03 3.81 4.62
C LEU A 195 8.84 4.66 4.11
N ILE A 196 9.07 5.97 3.97
CA ILE A 196 8.10 6.92 3.43
C ILE A 196 8.28 7.02 1.91
N THR A 197 7.17 6.97 1.17
CA THR A 197 7.17 7.05 -0.29
C THR A 197 6.63 8.38 -0.80
N HIS A 198 7.02 8.75 -2.01
CA HIS A 198 6.57 9.96 -2.70
C HIS A 198 6.17 9.62 -4.13
N ASP A 199 4.93 9.89 -4.49
CA ASP A 199 4.37 9.56 -5.79
C ASP A 199 3.91 10.79 -6.58
N ARG A 200 3.49 10.56 -7.85
CA ARG A 200 3.06 11.64 -8.75
C ARG A 200 1.72 12.27 -8.32
N PHE A 201 0.90 11.52 -7.60
CA PHE A 201 -0.34 12.05 -7.05
C PHE A 201 -0.07 13.13 -5.97
N ASP A 202 0.95 12.96 -5.13
CA ASP A 202 1.36 14.02 -4.20
C ASP A 202 1.81 15.28 -4.93
N ASP A 203 2.56 15.15 -6.03
CA ASP A 203 2.94 16.30 -6.85
C ASP A 203 1.70 17.02 -7.43
N PHE A 204 0.70 16.27 -7.90
CA PHE A 204 -0.55 16.84 -8.39
C PHE A 204 -1.32 17.58 -7.29
N ILE A 205 -1.47 16.99 -6.10
CA ILE A 205 -2.11 17.62 -4.94
C ILE A 205 -1.39 18.93 -4.55
N ASN A 206 -0.07 18.96 -4.70
CA ASN A 206 0.76 20.13 -4.40
C ASN A 206 0.80 21.17 -5.53
N GLY A 207 0.04 20.99 -6.62
CA GLY A 207 -0.19 22.00 -7.64
C GLY A 207 0.47 21.76 -8.99
N ASN A 208 1.13 20.61 -9.21
CA ASN A 208 1.69 20.27 -10.51
C ASN A 208 0.64 19.57 -11.39
N ASP A 209 -0.06 20.34 -12.24
CA ASP A 209 -1.08 19.80 -13.16
C ASP A 209 -0.53 18.78 -14.17
N LYS A 210 0.78 18.78 -14.42
CA LYS A 210 1.44 17.87 -15.36
C LYS A 210 1.89 16.56 -14.72
N ALA A 211 1.74 16.42 -13.39
CA ALA A 211 2.18 15.22 -12.68
C ALA A 211 1.36 13.98 -13.03
N LEU A 212 0.09 14.18 -13.41
CA LEU A 212 -0.81 13.11 -13.83
C LEU A 212 -1.19 13.25 -15.29
N SER A 213 -1.33 12.12 -15.99
CA SER A 213 -1.88 12.09 -17.35
C SER A 213 -3.40 12.36 -17.34
N LYS A 214 -3.97 12.59 -18.51
CA LYS A 214 -5.43 12.78 -18.63
C LYS A 214 -6.21 11.53 -18.20
N GLU A 215 -5.68 10.36 -18.49
CA GLU A 215 -6.26 9.06 -18.11
C GLU A 215 -6.23 8.87 -16.59
N GLU A 216 -5.12 9.26 -15.94
CA GLU A 216 -4.98 9.20 -14.48
C GLU A 216 -5.92 10.19 -13.77
N ILE A 217 -6.08 11.40 -14.34
CA ILE A 217 -7.07 12.38 -13.85
C ILE A 217 -8.50 11.87 -14.02
N ALA A 218 -8.84 11.28 -15.16
CA ALA A 218 -10.15 10.66 -15.37
C ALA A 218 -10.37 9.52 -14.36
N GLY A 219 -9.35 8.72 -14.12
CA GLY A 219 -9.38 7.65 -13.11
C GLY A 219 -9.57 8.16 -11.69
N LEU A 220 -8.91 9.24 -11.30
CA LEU A 220 -9.11 9.91 -10.02
C LEU A 220 -10.56 10.39 -9.86
N GLN A 221 -11.12 11.03 -10.90
CA GLN A 221 -12.51 11.47 -10.87
C GLN A 221 -13.48 10.28 -10.78
N THR A 222 -13.24 9.21 -11.55
CA THR A 222 -14.04 7.98 -11.51
C THR A 222 -13.96 7.35 -10.12
N PHE A 223 -12.77 7.23 -9.52
CA PHE A 223 -12.56 6.73 -8.17
C PHE A 223 -13.39 7.50 -7.12
N MET A 224 -13.35 8.84 -7.17
CA MET A 224 -14.14 9.68 -6.27
C MET A 224 -15.65 9.54 -6.52
N ASN A 225 -16.08 9.57 -7.79
CA ASN A 225 -17.49 9.59 -8.17
C ASN A 225 -18.18 8.23 -7.98
N GLN A 226 -17.45 7.11 -8.10
CA GLN A 226 -17.99 5.78 -7.86
C GLN A 226 -18.19 5.48 -6.38
N GLY A 227 -17.61 6.28 -5.46
CA GLY A 227 -17.80 6.15 -4.02
C GLY A 227 -16.68 5.38 -3.32
N CYS A 228 -15.53 5.15 -3.96
CA CYS A 228 -14.37 4.50 -3.34
C CYS A 228 -13.86 5.29 -2.12
N THR A 229 -14.05 6.62 -2.13
CA THR A 229 -13.72 7.53 -1.02
C THR A 229 -14.57 7.32 0.24
N THR A 230 -15.60 6.48 0.23
CA THR A 230 -16.32 6.10 1.46
C THR A 230 -15.41 5.36 2.46
N CYS A 231 -14.42 4.64 1.95
CA CYS A 231 -13.49 3.84 2.76
C CYS A 231 -12.02 4.27 2.55
N HIS A 232 -11.66 4.62 1.32
CA HIS A 232 -10.30 5.00 0.92
C HIS A 232 -10.13 6.51 1.00
N ILE A 233 -9.84 7.04 2.20
CA ILE A 233 -9.61 8.46 2.51
C ILE A 233 -8.29 8.66 3.25
N GLY A 234 -7.91 9.93 3.40
CA GLY A 234 -6.66 10.33 4.07
C GLY A 234 -5.40 10.08 3.23
N PRO A 235 -4.23 10.45 3.75
CA PRO A 235 -2.97 10.47 2.98
C PRO A 235 -2.56 9.15 2.35
N LEU A 236 -2.98 8.04 2.95
CA LEU A 236 -2.69 6.69 2.46
C LEU A 236 -3.81 6.13 1.57
N LEU A 237 -4.90 6.86 1.33
CA LEU A 237 -6.12 6.32 0.71
C LEU A 237 -6.55 5.02 1.41
N GLY A 238 -6.56 5.04 2.74
CA GLY A 238 -6.82 3.91 3.63
C GLY A 238 -6.00 4.00 4.92
N GLY A 239 -5.84 2.87 5.63
CA GLY A 239 -5.04 2.79 6.85
C GLY A 239 -5.66 3.43 8.11
N ASN A 240 -6.90 3.88 8.07
CA ASN A 240 -7.52 4.74 9.07
C ASN A 240 -8.85 4.21 9.64
N SER A 241 -9.32 3.06 9.21
CA SER A 241 -10.60 2.51 9.66
C SER A 241 -10.69 1.00 9.44
N TYR A 242 -11.63 0.35 10.13
CA TYR A 242 -12.07 -1.00 9.79
C TYR A 242 -13.32 -0.94 8.92
N ARG A 243 -13.41 -1.89 7.95
CA ARG A 243 -14.60 -2.08 7.14
C ARG A 243 -14.87 -3.57 6.95
N LYS A 244 -16.16 -3.90 6.85
CA LYS A 244 -16.59 -5.27 6.56
C LYS A 244 -16.27 -5.59 5.10
N MET A 245 -15.48 -6.63 4.86
CA MET A 245 -15.31 -7.17 3.50
C MET A 245 -16.62 -7.83 3.05
N GLY A 246 -17.11 -7.43 1.88
CA GLY A 246 -18.41 -7.86 1.40
C GLY A 246 -19.58 -7.13 2.04
N GLN A 247 -19.47 -5.82 2.26
CA GLN A 247 -20.51 -5.00 2.89
C GLN A 247 -21.82 -4.97 2.07
N ALA A 248 -21.73 -4.81 0.75
CA ALA A 248 -22.89 -4.76 -0.14
C ALA A 248 -23.27 -6.14 -0.70
N ARG A 249 -22.27 -6.94 -1.06
CA ARG A 249 -22.44 -8.33 -1.53
C ARG A 249 -21.43 -9.22 -0.83
N PRO A 250 -21.85 -10.38 -0.27
CA PRO A 250 -20.96 -11.26 0.48
C PRO A 250 -19.67 -11.58 -0.27
N TYR A 251 -18.55 -11.60 0.45
CA TYR A 251 -17.27 -12.11 -0.01
C TYR A 251 -16.98 -13.42 0.72
N GLU A 252 -16.75 -14.47 -0.05
CA GLU A 252 -16.50 -15.79 0.53
C GLU A 252 -15.04 -15.91 0.97
N SER A 253 -14.82 -16.07 2.26
CA SER A 253 -13.52 -16.32 2.86
C SER A 253 -13.66 -17.16 4.12
N LYS A 254 -12.67 -18.02 4.39
CA LYS A 254 -12.56 -18.75 5.67
C LYS A 254 -12.05 -17.83 6.80
N ASP A 255 -11.34 -16.77 6.47
CA ASP A 255 -10.84 -15.77 7.40
C ASP A 255 -11.98 -14.87 7.85
N GLN A 256 -12.31 -14.90 9.11
CA GLN A 256 -13.37 -14.09 9.69
C GLN A 256 -12.92 -12.67 10.10
N GLY A 257 -11.67 -12.30 9.73
CA GLY A 257 -11.11 -10.99 10.02
C GLY A 257 -10.92 -10.72 11.51
N ARG A 258 -11.34 -9.54 11.94
CA ARG A 258 -11.20 -9.10 13.33
C ARG A 258 -11.99 -9.95 14.33
N PHE A 259 -13.02 -10.66 13.92
CA PHE A 259 -13.75 -11.61 14.74
C PHE A 259 -12.83 -12.69 15.36
N ASP A 260 -11.81 -13.13 14.63
CA ASP A 260 -10.88 -14.16 15.14
C ASP A 260 -10.11 -13.65 16.37
N LEU A 261 -9.92 -12.34 16.48
CA LEU A 261 -9.28 -11.67 17.61
C LEU A 261 -10.28 -11.37 18.75
N THR A 262 -11.41 -10.75 18.41
CA THR A 262 -12.31 -10.15 19.42
C THR A 262 -13.44 -11.07 19.89
N LYS A 263 -13.80 -12.05 19.06
CA LYS A 263 -14.98 -12.94 19.20
C LYS A 263 -16.32 -12.21 19.21
N LYS A 264 -16.35 -10.92 18.84
CA LYS A 264 -17.55 -10.11 18.72
C LYS A 264 -18.18 -10.29 17.35
N THR A 265 -19.48 -10.57 17.30
CA THR A 265 -20.21 -10.84 16.05
C THR A 265 -20.15 -9.66 15.07
N GLU A 266 -20.16 -8.44 15.56
CA GLU A 266 -20.03 -7.22 14.76
C GLU A 266 -18.66 -7.11 14.05
N ASP A 267 -17.64 -7.78 14.54
CA ASP A 267 -16.30 -7.80 13.97
C ASP A 267 -16.11 -8.89 12.88
N LYS A 268 -17.15 -9.67 12.56
CA LYS A 268 -17.09 -10.66 11.48
C LYS A 268 -16.80 -10.00 10.13
N MET A 269 -15.78 -10.54 9.44
CA MET A 269 -15.30 -10.01 8.16
C MET A 269 -14.81 -8.56 8.23
N MET A 270 -14.58 -8.01 9.41
CA MET A 270 -13.99 -6.68 9.57
C MET A 270 -12.48 -6.74 9.38
N PHE A 271 -11.99 -5.91 8.46
CA PHE A 271 -10.57 -5.75 8.19
C PHE A 271 -10.18 -4.27 8.20
N LYS A 272 -8.94 -3.98 8.54
CA LYS A 272 -8.37 -2.67 8.35
C LYS A 272 -8.33 -2.37 6.84
N VAL A 273 -8.87 -1.21 6.44
CA VAL A 273 -8.77 -0.74 5.05
C VAL A 273 -7.28 -0.56 4.72
N PRO A 274 -6.72 -1.27 3.74
CA PRO A 274 -5.31 -1.15 3.41
C PRO A 274 -5.01 0.20 2.75
N SER A 275 -3.75 0.62 2.80
CA SER A 275 -3.27 1.72 1.97
C SER A 275 -3.38 1.37 0.49
N LEU A 276 -3.68 2.36 -0.36
CA LEU A 276 -3.58 2.22 -1.81
C LEU A 276 -2.27 2.80 -2.37
N ARG A 277 -1.41 3.42 -1.54
CA ARG A 277 -0.08 3.83 -1.98
C ARG A 277 0.73 2.60 -2.37
N ASN A 278 1.39 2.65 -3.52
CA ASN A 278 2.16 1.56 -4.11
C ASN A 278 1.33 0.31 -4.49
N VAL A 279 0.00 0.40 -4.52
CA VAL A 279 -0.87 -0.76 -4.73
C VAL A 279 -0.59 -1.49 -6.03
N ALA A 280 -0.12 -0.80 -7.08
CA ALA A 280 0.25 -1.41 -8.36
C ALA A 280 1.44 -2.40 -8.28
N LEU A 281 2.18 -2.42 -7.16
CA LEU A 281 3.34 -3.27 -6.93
C LEU A 281 3.08 -4.40 -5.92
N THR A 282 1.84 -4.55 -5.42
CA THR A 282 1.53 -5.42 -4.27
C THR A 282 0.55 -6.55 -4.60
N GLU A 283 0.53 -7.01 -5.85
CA GLU A 283 -0.22 -8.21 -6.24
C GLU A 283 0.32 -9.48 -5.53
N PRO A 284 -0.57 -10.48 -5.28
CA PRO A 284 -2.01 -10.49 -5.42
C PRO A 284 -2.71 -9.73 -4.28
N TYR A 285 -3.97 -9.35 -4.49
CA TYR A 285 -4.71 -8.40 -3.66
C TYR A 285 -5.64 -9.09 -2.67
N PHE A 286 -6.10 -8.29 -1.67
CA PHE A 286 -6.93 -8.65 -0.53
C PHE A 286 -6.17 -9.44 0.54
N HIS A 287 -6.81 -9.61 1.70
CA HIS A 287 -6.23 -10.31 2.86
C HIS A 287 -5.89 -11.78 2.56
N ASP A 288 -6.56 -12.37 1.60
CA ASP A 288 -6.40 -13.77 1.19
C ASP A 288 -5.76 -13.94 -0.19
N GLY A 289 -5.27 -12.86 -0.81
CA GLY A 289 -4.73 -12.89 -2.18
C GLY A 289 -5.79 -13.33 -3.21
N GLY A 290 -7.06 -13.01 -2.97
CA GLY A 290 -8.21 -13.47 -3.75
C GLY A 290 -8.42 -12.75 -5.10
N ALA A 291 -7.58 -11.78 -5.45
CA ALA A 291 -7.54 -11.15 -6.76
C ALA A 291 -6.10 -11.12 -7.28
N ALA A 292 -5.87 -11.70 -8.45
CA ALA A 292 -4.54 -11.85 -9.01
C ALA A 292 -4.01 -10.55 -9.63
N THR A 293 -4.89 -9.71 -10.18
CA THR A 293 -4.53 -8.50 -10.90
C THR A 293 -5.24 -7.26 -10.34
N LEU A 294 -4.65 -6.08 -10.54
CA LEU A 294 -5.24 -4.82 -10.10
C LEU A 294 -6.62 -4.53 -10.73
N PRO A 295 -6.84 -4.75 -12.04
CA PRO A 295 -8.18 -4.65 -12.63
C PRO A 295 -9.21 -5.57 -11.96
N GLU A 296 -8.84 -6.82 -11.68
CA GLU A 296 -9.71 -7.77 -10.97
C GLU A 296 -10.03 -7.27 -9.56
N ALA A 297 -9.03 -6.75 -8.83
CA ALA A 297 -9.23 -6.20 -7.49
C ALA A 297 -10.19 -5.00 -7.50
N VAL A 298 -10.06 -4.09 -8.46
CA VAL A 298 -10.96 -2.94 -8.63
C VAL A 298 -12.39 -3.40 -8.91
N ALA A 299 -12.58 -4.33 -9.85
CA ALA A 299 -13.90 -4.87 -10.19
C ALA A 299 -14.55 -5.58 -8.99
N LYS A 300 -13.80 -6.45 -8.29
CA LYS A 300 -14.27 -7.14 -7.08
C LYS A 300 -14.60 -6.18 -5.94
N MET A 301 -13.78 -5.12 -5.71
CA MET A 301 -14.09 -4.09 -4.71
C MET A 301 -15.40 -3.38 -5.03
N ALA A 302 -15.62 -2.94 -6.27
CA ALA A 302 -16.87 -2.30 -6.67
C ALA A 302 -18.06 -3.24 -6.44
N PHE A 303 -17.94 -4.51 -6.79
CA PHE A 303 -18.99 -5.49 -6.64
C PHE A 303 -19.32 -5.80 -5.17
N HIS A 304 -18.29 -6.13 -4.38
CA HIS A 304 -18.51 -6.58 -3.00
C HIS A 304 -18.76 -5.43 -2.02
N GLN A 305 -18.11 -4.28 -2.20
CA GLN A 305 -18.21 -3.16 -1.26
C GLN A 305 -19.28 -2.15 -1.63
N LEU A 306 -19.52 -1.90 -2.93
CA LEU A 306 -20.45 -0.88 -3.41
C LEU A 306 -21.70 -1.48 -4.07
N GLY A 307 -21.73 -2.80 -4.30
CA GLY A 307 -22.82 -3.48 -5.02
C GLY A 307 -22.90 -3.14 -6.51
N LYS A 308 -21.83 -2.54 -7.07
CA LYS A 308 -21.75 -2.01 -8.43
C LYS A 308 -20.97 -2.95 -9.34
N GLN A 309 -21.43 -3.08 -10.57
CA GLN A 309 -20.65 -3.68 -11.65
C GLN A 309 -20.12 -2.55 -12.53
N LEU A 310 -18.83 -2.29 -12.44
CA LEU A 310 -18.16 -1.27 -13.26
C LEU A 310 -17.96 -1.78 -14.69
N GLY A 311 -18.08 -0.87 -15.65
CA GLY A 311 -17.67 -1.15 -17.04
C GLY A 311 -16.13 -1.20 -17.16
N GLU A 312 -15.65 -1.86 -18.22
CA GLU A 312 -14.22 -2.02 -18.48
C GLU A 312 -13.46 -0.68 -18.51
N GLN A 313 -14.07 0.36 -19.08
CA GLN A 313 -13.49 1.69 -19.18
C GLN A 313 -13.31 2.34 -17.80
N ASP A 314 -14.28 2.19 -16.88
CA ASP A 314 -14.18 2.72 -15.52
C ASP A 314 -13.09 1.97 -14.74
N VAL A 315 -13.05 0.64 -14.87
CA VAL A 315 -11.98 -0.17 -14.27
C VAL A 315 -10.61 0.26 -14.77
N ALA A 316 -10.44 0.40 -16.09
CA ALA A 316 -9.17 0.80 -16.69
C ALA A 316 -8.72 2.18 -16.22
N SER A 317 -9.64 3.17 -16.15
CA SER A 317 -9.32 4.53 -15.70
C SER A 317 -8.95 4.55 -14.21
N ILE A 318 -9.68 3.84 -13.34
CA ILE A 318 -9.32 3.71 -11.92
C ILE A 318 -7.94 3.06 -11.77
N VAL A 319 -7.65 2.01 -12.52
CA VAL A 319 -6.32 1.35 -12.52
C VAL A 319 -5.22 2.33 -12.95
N ALA A 320 -5.46 3.17 -13.95
CA ALA A 320 -4.50 4.21 -14.34
C ALA A 320 -4.20 5.16 -13.17
N PHE A 321 -5.24 5.65 -12.49
CA PHE A 321 -5.06 6.45 -11.27
C PHE A 321 -4.29 5.71 -10.19
N LEU A 322 -4.64 4.46 -9.86
CA LEU A 322 -3.97 3.67 -8.82
C LEU A 322 -2.49 3.45 -9.13
N LYS A 323 -2.09 3.34 -10.40
CA LYS A 323 -0.69 3.28 -10.82
C LYS A 323 0.07 4.56 -10.51
N SER A 324 -0.57 5.74 -10.57
CA SER A 324 0.06 7.02 -10.22
C SER A 324 0.41 7.17 -8.73
N LEU A 325 -0.09 6.26 -7.87
CA LEU A 325 0.23 6.16 -6.45
C LEU A 325 1.52 5.35 -6.18
N THR A 326 2.26 5.00 -7.22
CA THR A 326 3.55 4.32 -7.12
C THR A 326 4.64 5.31 -6.74
N ASP A 327 5.49 4.93 -5.80
CA ASP A 327 6.68 5.69 -5.40
C ASP A 327 7.57 5.97 -6.62
N LYS A 328 7.92 7.22 -6.85
CA LYS A 328 8.78 7.64 -7.96
C LYS A 328 10.14 6.92 -8.00
N ALA A 329 10.64 6.49 -6.84
CA ALA A 329 11.87 5.70 -6.77
C ALA A 329 11.67 4.24 -7.22
N ARG A 330 10.42 3.80 -7.47
CA ARG A 330 10.04 2.44 -7.85
C ARG A 330 9.34 2.34 -9.21
N GLU A 331 9.10 3.46 -9.87
CA GLU A 331 8.56 3.55 -11.24
C GLU A 331 9.48 2.99 -12.35
#